data_e5891fb420dc2848a978293c2798528d
#
_entry.id   e5891fb420dc2848a978293c2798528d
#
_cell.length_a   1.000
_cell.length_b   1.000
_cell.length_c   1.000
_cell.angle_alpha   90.00
_cell.angle_beta   90.00
_cell.angle_gamma   90.00
#
_symmetry.space_group_name_H-M   'P 1'
#
loop_
_entity.id
_entity.type
_entity.pdbx_description
1 polymer ?
#
loop_
_entity_poly.entity_id
_entity_poly.type
_entity_poly.pdbx_seq_one_letter_code
_entity_poly.pdbx_strand_id
1 'polypeptide(L)'
;MGIILFVLGLPGSGKSAAARHIKSFARRKKFQARRFKDYTILNKMFQKDMEAKRFRSTRRQGYDGFDVLDFNVFDEALQKLHHDILRRKKLADNSRELLIIEFSRDDYCEALSFFSSLGLRYAHFLFINSEILSCKARIKARADHPRTLDDRYVSDYIFEAYYKRDQQQYLKTAIQFNQRFGIPLDHIHAIHNGSDITVQQFFQEVEAFANDILKIKV
;
A
#
# COMPACT_ATOMS: atom_id res chain seq x y z
N MET A 1 -4.68 -1.52 -22.55
CA MET A 1 -4.50 -2.20 -21.25
C MET A 1 -4.44 -1.12 -20.17
N GLY A 2 -5.22 -1.25 -19.08
CA GLY A 2 -5.17 -0.29 -17.98
C GLY A 2 -3.84 -0.31 -17.23
N ILE A 3 -3.58 0.74 -16.47
CA ILE A 3 -2.37 0.89 -15.66
C ILE A 3 -2.58 0.21 -14.31
N ILE A 4 -1.60 -0.60 -13.87
CA ILE A 4 -1.55 -1.18 -12.54
C ILE A 4 -0.43 -0.47 -11.76
N LEU A 5 -0.78 0.07 -10.59
CA LEU A 5 0.14 0.74 -9.69
C LEU A 5 0.09 0.11 -8.31
N PHE A 6 1.23 -0.39 -7.84
CA PHE A 6 1.42 -0.79 -6.45
C PHE A 6 1.98 0.38 -5.63
N VAL A 7 1.34 0.71 -4.50
CA VAL A 7 1.82 1.72 -3.55
C VAL A 7 2.23 1.01 -2.27
N LEU A 8 3.51 0.97 -2.00
CA LEU A 8 4.17 0.16 -0.98
C LEU A 8 4.87 1.04 0.08
N GLY A 9 5.15 0.48 1.24
CA GLY A 9 5.83 1.15 2.35
C GLY A 9 5.25 0.75 3.71
N LEU A 10 5.83 1.22 4.80
CA LEU A 10 5.40 0.91 6.17
C LEU A 10 4.01 1.48 6.50
N PRO A 11 3.28 0.93 7.48
CA PRO A 11 2.16 1.63 8.09
C PRO A 11 2.62 3.02 8.57
N GLY A 12 1.84 4.07 8.30
CA GLY A 12 2.23 5.44 8.66
C GLY A 12 3.19 6.16 7.70
N SER A 13 3.75 5.49 6.68
CA SER A 13 4.67 6.12 5.72
C SER A 13 4.03 7.20 4.83
N GLY A 14 2.70 7.22 4.69
CA GLY A 14 2.00 8.14 3.79
C GLY A 14 1.41 7.49 2.53
N LYS A 15 1.51 6.16 2.37
CA LYS A 15 0.95 5.41 1.22
C LYS A 15 -0.50 5.79 0.91
N SER A 16 -1.35 5.80 1.93
CA SER A 16 -2.78 6.07 1.75
C SER A 16 -3.04 7.51 1.29
N ALA A 17 -2.20 8.45 1.71
CA ALA A 17 -2.27 9.84 1.27
C ALA A 17 -1.83 9.94 -0.21
N ALA A 18 -0.69 9.33 -0.57
CA ALA A 18 -0.22 9.25 -1.95
C ALA A 18 -1.26 8.58 -2.87
N ALA A 19 -1.81 7.42 -2.48
CA ALA A 19 -2.81 6.70 -3.27
C ALA A 19 -4.10 7.51 -3.49
N ARG A 20 -4.57 8.27 -2.48
CA ARG A 20 -5.71 9.18 -2.64
C ARG A 20 -5.39 10.34 -3.58
N HIS A 21 -4.20 10.93 -3.44
CA HIS A 21 -3.76 12.03 -4.30
C HIS A 21 -3.65 11.58 -5.75
N ILE A 22 -2.98 10.47 -6.04
CA ILE A 22 -2.87 9.86 -7.38
C ILE A 22 -4.25 9.56 -7.96
N LYS A 23 -5.15 8.97 -7.16
CA LYS A 23 -6.52 8.69 -7.60
C LYS A 23 -7.27 9.97 -8.01
N SER A 24 -7.16 11.04 -7.23
CA SER A 24 -7.77 12.34 -7.54
C SER A 24 -7.16 12.95 -8.80
N PHE A 25 -5.83 12.94 -8.91
CA PHE A 25 -5.10 13.44 -10.08
C PHE A 25 -5.49 12.68 -11.35
N ALA A 26 -5.49 11.35 -11.32
CA ALA A 26 -5.89 10.51 -12.46
C ALA A 26 -7.32 10.80 -12.92
N ARG A 27 -8.25 11.03 -11.98
CA ARG A 27 -9.63 11.41 -12.32
C ARG A 27 -9.70 12.76 -13.04
N ARG A 28 -8.91 13.75 -12.62
CA ARG A 28 -8.80 15.03 -13.35
C ARG A 28 -8.29 14.85 -14.79
N LYS A 29 -7.43 13.81 -15.00
CA LYS A 29 -6.94 13.39 -16.33
C LYS A 29 -7.90 12.43 -17.07
N LYS A 30 -9.14 12.28 -16.59
CA LYS A 30 -10.20 11.42 -17.18
C LYS A 30 -9.90 9.92 -17.15
N PHE A 31 -9.10 9.46 -16.20
CA PHE A 31 -8.91 8.04 -15.90
C PHE A 31 -10.00 7.53 -14.94
N GLN A 32 -10.42 6.30 -15.13
CA GLN A 32 -11.20 5.56 -14.14
C GLN A 32 -10.24 5.00 -13.09
N ALA A 33 -10.04 5.72 -11.99
CA ALA A 33 -9.11 5.31 -10.94
C ALA A 33 -9.82 4.59 -9.80
N ARG A 34 -9.38 3.37 -9.50
CA ARG A 34 -9.88 2.52 -8.40
C ARG A 34 -8.75 2.20 -7.44
N ARG A 35 -9.06 2.13 -6.14
CA ARG A 35 -8.10 1.83 -5.08
C ARG A 35 -8.51 0.56 -4.36
N PHE A 36 -7.57 -0.36 -4.20
CA PHE A 36 -7.69 -1.63 -3.50
C PHE A 36 -6.71 -1.64 -2.33
N LYS A 37 -7.20 -1.99 -1.13
CA LYS A 37 -6.40 -2.03 0.10
C LYS A 37 -6.59 -3.35 0.81
N ASP A 38 -5.50 -3.99 1.20
CA ASP A 38 -5.53 -5.19 2.03
C ASP A 38 -6.13 -4.91 3.42
N TYR A 39 -5.89 -3.72 3.97
CA TYR A 39 -6.46 -3.31 5.26
C TYR A 39 -7.98 -3.45 5.32
N THR A 40 -8.69 -3.17 4.22
CA THR A 40 -10.14 -3.36 4.17
C THR A 40 -10.55 -4.82 4.38
N ILE A 41 -9.73 -5.74 3.86
CA ILE A 41 -9.94 -7.18 4.01
C ILE A 41 -9.56 -7.62 5.41
N LEU A 42 -8.41 -7.19 5.91
CA LEU A 42 -7.95 -7.47 7.29
C LEU A 42 -8.98 -7.00 8.33
N ASN A 43 -9.56 -5.81 8.15
CA ASN A 43 -10.59 -5.30 9.05
C ASN A 43 -11.86 -6.17 9.03
N LYS A 44 -12.27 -6.68 7.86
CA LYS A 44 -13.38 -7.64 7.76
C LYS A 44 -13.06 -8.98 8.42
N MET A 45 -11.80 -9.43 8.34
CA MET A 45 -11.35 -10.66 9.00
C MET A 45 -11.34 -10.47 10.51
N PHE A 46 -10.83 -9.34 11.01
CA PHE A 46 -10.89 -8.98 12.43
C PHE A 46 -12.33 -8.97 12.98
N GLN A 47 -13.26 -8.33 12.25
CA GLN A 47 -14.68 -8.28 12.68
C GLN A 47 -15.33 -9.66 12.74
N LYS A 48 -14.82 -10.67 12.04
CA LYS A 48 -15.31 -12.05 12.01
C LYS A 48 -14.60 -12.97 13.00
N ASP A 49 -13.49 -12.52 13.59
CA ASP A 49 -12.71 -13.32 14.55
C ASP A 49 -13.35 -13.27 15.95
N MET A 50 -14.51 -13.93 16.09
CA MET A 50 -15.31 -13.92 17.31
C MET A 50 -14.58 -14.49 18.54
N GLU A 51 -13.61 -15.39 18.32
CA GLU A 51 -12.84 -16.03 19.38
C GLU A 51 -11.54 -15.27 19.72
N ALA A 52 -11.27 -14.15 19.03
CA ALA A 52 -10.08 -13.32 19.20
C ALA A 52 -8.74 -14.11 19.13
N LYS A 53 -8.70 -15.19 18.32
CA LYS A 53 -7.53 -16.06 18.19
C LYS A 53 -6.49 -15.51 17.23
N ARG A 54 -6.92 -14.80 16.19
CA ARG A 54 -6.07 -14.32 15.12
C ARG A 54 -5.77 -12.83 15.20
N PHE A 55 -6.62 -12.09 15.92
CA PHE A 55 -6.52 -10.65 16.11
C PHE A 55 -6.75 -10.28 17.58
N ARG A 56 -6.17 -9.16 17.97
CA ARG A 56 -6.39 -8.55 19.28
C ARG A 56 -6.80 -7.09 19.11
N SER A 57 -7.94 -6.70 19.69
CA SER A 57 -8.40 -5.31 19.68
C SER A 57 -7.44 -4.39 20.46
N THR A 58 -7.14 -3.22 19.89
CA THR A 58 -6.32 -2.19 20.54
C THR A 58 -7.13 -1.20 21.37
N ARG A 59 -8.43 -1.39 21.54
CA ARG A 59 -9.31 -0.50 22.34
C ARG A 59 -8.87 -0.36 23.79
N ARG A 60 -8.27 -1.42 24.37
CA ARG A 60 -7.70 -1.35 25.74
C ARG A 60 -6.53 -0.38 25.86
N GLN A 61 -5.90 0.00 24.75
CA GLN A 61 -4.86 1.02 24.67
C GLN A 61 -5.42 2.42 24.37
N GLY A 62 -6.74 2.58 24.36
CA GLY A 62 -7.42 3.85 24.08
C GLY A 62 -7.62 4.14 22.58
N TYR A 63 -7.25 3.22 21.69
CA TYR A 63 -7.30 3.44 20.24
C TYR A 63 -8.13 2.40 19.51
N ASP A 64 -8.84 2.85 18.48
CA ASP A 64 -9.64 1.96 17.63
C ASP A 64 -8.75 1.33 16.55
N GLY A 65 -8.58 0.02 16.61
CA GLY A 65 -7.72 -0.76 15.73
C GLY A 65 -7.60 -2.21 16.19
N PHE A 66 -6.63 -2.91 15.59
CA PHE A 66 -6.32 -4.28 15.96
C PHE A 66 -4.86 -4.63 15.69
N ASP A 67 -4.32 -5.52 16.49
CA ASP A 67 -3.08 -6.24 16.24
C ASP A 67 -3.39 -7.56 15.56
N VAL A 68 -2.53 -7.98 14.65
CA VAL A 68 -2.54 -9.31 14.05
C VAL A 68 -1.68 -10.23 14.92
N LEU A 69 -2.24 -11.33 15.41
CA LEU A 69 -1.53 -12.34 16.21
C LEU A 69 -1.07 -13.51 15.34
N ASP A 70 -1.89 -13.92 14.38
CA ASP A 70 -1.55 -14.91 13.35
C ASP A 70 -1.19 -14.22 12.04
N PHE A 71 0.11 -14.14 11.74
CA PHE A 71 0.60 -13.43 10.55
C PHE A 71 0.20 -14.06 9.22
N ASN A 72 -0.27 -15.32 9.19
CA ASN A 72 -0.82 -15.94 7.98
C ASN A 72 -2.03 -15.18 7.42
N VAL A 73 -2.73 -14.41 8.27
CA VAL A 73 -3.86 -13.58 7.80
C VAL A 73 -3.43 -12.49 6.81
N PHE A 74 -2.16 -12.09 6.83
CA PHE A 74 -1.63 -11.14 5.85
C PHE A 74 -1.62 -11.73 4.44
N ASP A 75 -1.22 -12.99 4.30
CA ASP A 75 -1.19 -13.68 3.02
C ASP A 75 -2.61 -14.00 2.53
N GLU A 76 -3.48 -14.46 3.43
CA GLU A 76 -4.89 -14.64 3.11
C GLU A 76 -5.56 -13.34 2.63
N ALA A 77 -5.19 -12.20 3.24
CA ALA A 77 -5.70 -10.90 2.82
C ALA A 77 -5.21 -10.53 1.41
N LEU A 78 -3.95 -10.82 1.06
CA LEU A 78 -3.41 -10.60 -0.28
C LEU A 78 -4.07 -11.49 -1.33
N GLN A 79 -4.30 -12.78 -1.02
CA GLN A 79 -5.03 -13.68 -1.91
C GLN A 79 -6.45 -13.18 -2.20
N LYS A 80 -7.18 -12.77 -1.16
CA LYS A 80 -8.52 -12.20 -1.32
C LYS A 80 -8.49 -10.89 -2.12
N LEU A 81 -7.50 -10.04 -1.87
CA LEU A 81 -7.28 -8.80 -2.60
C LEU A 81 -7.04 -9.06 -4.08
N HIS A 82 -6.18 -10.04 -4.40
CA HIS A 82 -5.90 -10.46 -5.77
C HIS A 82 -7.18 -10.94 -6.47
N HIS A 83 -7.98 -11.81 -5.85
CA HIS A 83 -9.25 -12.25 -6.40
C HIS A 83 -10.22 -11.09 -6.67
N ASP A 84 -10.30 -10.12 -5.76
CA ASP A 84 -11.14 -8.93 -5.95
C ASP A 84 -10.68 -8.08 -7.14
N ILE A 85 -9.36 -7.95 -7.35
CA ILE A 85 -8.77 -7.25 -8.49
C ILE A 85 -9.08 -7.98 -9.80
N LEU A 86 -8.85 -9.29 -9.87
CA LEU A 86 -9.11 -10.09 -11.07
C LEU A 86 -10.57 -10.04 -11.49
N ARG A 87 -11.49 -10.15 -10.53
CA ARG A 87 -12.92 -10.04 -10.80
C ARG A 87 -13.29 -8.67 -11.40
N ARG A 88 -12.67 -7.61 -10.91
CA ARG A 88 -12.89 -6.24 -11.42
C ARG A 88 -12.25 -6.02 -12.79
N LYS A 89 -11.03 -6.54 -12.99
CA LYS A 89 -10.31 -6.42 -14.27
C LYS A 89 -11.08 -7.06 -15.43
N LYS A 90 -11.76 -8.19 -15.21
CA LYS A 90 -12.61 -8.85 -16.21
C LYS A 90 -13.81 -8.00 -16.64
N LEU A 91 -14.23 -7.02 -15.84
CA LEU A 91 -15.40 -6.17 -16.10
C LEU A 91 -15.06 -4.85 -16.80
N ALA A 92 -13.77 -4.52 -16.94
CA ALA A 92 -13.31 -3.24 -17.41
C ALA A 92 -12.16 -3.40 -18.41
N ASP A 93 -12.49 -3.60 -19.67
CA ASP A 93 -11.51 -3.50 -20.77
C ASP A 93 -11.42 -2.04 -21.25
N ASN A 94 -10.78 -1.19 -20.43
CA ASN A 94 -10.65 0.22 -20.70
C ASN A 94 -9.18 0.65 -20.64
N SER A 95 -8.68 1.24 -21.73
CA SER A 95 -7.31 1.77 -21.82
C SER A 95 -7.02 2.93 -20.86
N ARG A 96 -8.08 3.59 -20.32
CA ARG A 96 -7.98 4.67 -19.31
C ARG A 96 -8.37 4.20 -17.91
N GLU A 97 -8.06 2.99 -17.53
CA GLU A 97 -8.23 2.50 -16.17
C GLU A 97 -6.91 2.54 -15.38
N LEU A 98 -6.97 3.01 -14.14
CA LEU A 98 -5.88 2.96 -13.17
C LEU A 98 -6.32 2.14 -11.96
N LEU A 99 -5.65 1.00 -11.72
CA LEU A 99 -5.82 0.19 -10.53
C LEU A 99 -4.69 0.48 -9.55
N ILE A 100 -5.02 1.07 -8.40
CA ILE A 100 -4.07 1.38 -7.33
C ILE A 100 -4.19 0.30 -6.27
N ILE A 101 -3.13 -0.46 -6.04
CA ILE A 101 -3.06 -1.57 -5.09
C ILE A 101 -2.15 -1.14 -3.94
N GLU A 102 -2.68 -1.13 -2.72
CA GLU A 102 -1.97 -0.63 -1.55
C GLU A 102 -1.91 -1.69 -0.46
N PHE A 103 -0.71 -2.00 -0.01
CA PHE A 103 -0.46 -2.84 1.16
C PHE A 103 0.90 -2.54 1.81
N SER A 104 1.10 -3.10 3.02
CA SER A 104 2.38 -3.10 3.76
C SER A 104 2.76 -4.54 4.06
N ARG A 105 4.01 -4.92 3.76
CA ARG A 105 4.56 -6.26 4.11
C ARG A 105 6.01 -6.14 4.52
N ASP A 106 6.47 -7.09 5.31
CA ASP A 106 7.87 -7.22 5.65
C ASP A 106 8.70 -7.72 4.46
N ASP A 107 8.16 -8.69 3.71
CA ASP A 107 8.74 -9.18 2.46
C ASP A 107 7.84 -8.85 1.26
N TYR A 108 8.25 -7.88 0.46
CA TYR A 108 7.51 -7.52 -0.74
C TYR A 108 7.68 -8.51 -1.90
N CYS A 109 8.78 -9.25 -1.96
CA CYS A 109 8.98 -10.28 -3.00
C CYS A 109 8.05 -11.46 -2.80
N GLU A 110 7.85 -11.89 -1.55
CA GLU A 110 6.83 -12.90 -1.25
C GLU A 110 5.43 -12.37 -1.51
N ALA A 111 5.13 -11.17 -1.03
CA ALA A 111 3.83 -10.55 -1.22
C ALA A 111 3.43 -10.41 -2.70
N LEU A 112 4.36 -10.05 -3.58
CA LEU A 112 4.08 -9.90 -5.01
C LEU A 112 3.84 -11.23 -5.72
N SER A 113 4.32 -12.35 -5.19
CA SER A 113 4.05 -13.67 -5.78
C SER A 113 2.55 -13.98 -5.87
N PHE A 114 1.74 -13.45 -4.94
CA PHE A 114 0.27 -13.58 -5.00
C PHE A 114 -0.36 -12.86 -6.19
N PHE A 115 0.35 -11.92 -6.81
CA PHE A 115 -0.15 -11.09 -7.91
C PHE A 115 0.46 -11.44 -9.28
N SER A 116 1.17 -12.56 -9.40
CA SER A 116 1.90 -12.96 -10.61
C SER A 116 1.03 -12.95 -11.88
N SER A 117 -0.25 -13.35 -11.77
CA SER A 117 -1.21 -13.36 -12.89
C SER A 117 -1.64 -11.97 -13.37
N LEU A 118 -1.28 -10.89 -12.66
CA LEU A 118 -1.61 -9.53 -13.08
C LEU A 118 -0.66 -8.97 -14.15
N GLY A 119 0.40 -9.71 -14.51
CA GLY A 119 1.41 -9.23 -15.45
C GLY A 119 2.30 -8.17 -14.80
N LEU A 120 2.96 -8.50 -13.70
CA LEU A 120 3.76 -7.59 -12.86
C LEU A 120 4.81 -6.81 -13.64
N ARG A 121 5.38 -7.38 -14.71
CA ARG A 121 6.37 -6.70 -15.57
C ARG A 121 5.86 -5.40 -16.22
N TYR A 122 4.54 -5.23 -16.30
CA TYR A 122 3.90 -4.03 -16.86
C TYR A 122 3.35 -3.09 -15.79
N ALA A 123 3.43 -3.50 -14.52
CA ALA A 123 2.96 -2.69 -13.40
C ALA A 123 4.01 -1.64 -12.99
N HIS A 124 3.55 -0.53 -12.43
CA HIS A 124 4.39 0.46 -11.78
C HIS A 124 4.37 0.26 -10.27
N PHE A 125 5.48 0.60 -9.63
CA PHE A 125 5.68 0.44 -8.18
C PHE A 125 6.14 1.76 -7.59
N LEU A 126 5.43 2.22 -6.57
CA LEU A 126 5.77 3.41 -5.81
C LEU A 126 6.03 3.03 -4.36
N PHE A 127 7.28 3.11 -3.93
CA PHE A 127 7.66 2.98 -2.54
C PHE A 127 7.58 4.34 -1.84
N ILE A 128 6.87 4.39 -0.70
CA ILE A 128 6.89 5.55 0.18
C ILE A 128 7.81 5.23 1.35
N ASN A 129 9.01 5.80 1.30
CA ASN A 129 10.04 5.61 2.31
C ASN A 129 9.87 6.64 3.43
N SER A 130 9.89 6.16 4.66
CA SER A 130 9.83 7.00 5.86
C SER A 130 10.42 6.23 7.04
N GLU A 131 11.08 6.94 7.93
CA GLU A 131 11.65 6.36 9.15
C GLU A 131 10.53 5.79 10.05
N ILE A 132 10.84 4.69 10.73
CA ILE A 132 9.88 4.01 11.63
C ILE A 132 9.35 4.97 12.70
N LEU A 133 10.20 5.82 13.27
CA LEU A 133 9.78 6.79 14.29
C LEU A 133 8.78 7.80 13.73
N SER A 134 9.02 8.32 12.53
CA SER A 134 8.07 9.20 11.83
C SER A 134 6.76 8.50 11.51
N CYS A 135 6.82 7.22 11.10
CA CYS A 135 5.63 6.40 10.87
C CYS A 135 4.78 6.24 12.14
N LYS A 136 5.41 5.86 13.26
CA LYS A 136 4.75 5.68 14.57
C LYS A 136 4.12 6.99 15.06
N ALA A 137 4.85 8.10 14.98
CA ALA A 137 4.34 9.42 15.36
C ALA A 137 3.09 9.83 14.56
N ARG A 138 3.11 9.64 13.23
CA ARG A 138 1.96 9.92 12.36
C ARG A 138 0.76 9.02 12.64
N ILE A 139 0.99 7.73 12.95
CA ILE A 139 -0.08 6.81 13.33
C ILE A 139 -0.76 7.28 14.60
N LYS A 140 0.02 7.65 15.63
CA LYS A 140 -0.51 8.15 16.90
C LYS A 140 -1.32 9.42 16.69
N ALA A 141 -0.73 10.43 16.04
CA ALA A 141 -1.39 11.71 15.79
C ALA A 141 -2.73 11.59 15.03
N ARG A 142 -2.84 10.68 14.06
CA ARG A 142 -4.11 10.45 13.36
C ARG A 142 -5.10 9.60 14.16
N ALA A 143 -4.62 8.69 15.02
CA ALA A 143 -5.47 7.87 15.88
C ALA A 143 -6.10 8.67 17.02
N ASP A 144 -5.43 9.74 17.47
CA ASP A 144 -5.99 10.68 18.47
C ASP A 144 -7.21 11.44 17.91
N HIS A 145 -7.25 11.68 16.59
CA HIS A 145 -8.34 12.42 15.91
C HIS A 145 -8.74 11.74 14.59
N PRO A 146 -9.31 10.53 14.62
CA PRO A 146 -9.60 9.77 13.41
C PRO A 146 -10.68 10.45 12.56
N ARG A 147 -10.40 10.68 11.28
CA ARG A 147 -11.32 11.28 10.29
C ARG A 147 -11.81 10.28 9.25
N THR A 148 -11.05 9.21 9.04
CA THR A 148 -11.31 8.22 7.99
C THR A 148 -10.98 6.81 8.48
N LEU A 149 -11.43 5.80 7.74
CA LEU A 149 -11.05 4.41 7.99
C LEU A 149 -9.54 4.14 7.83
N ASP A 150 -8.79 5.06 7.22
CA ASP A 150 -7.33 4.97 7.11
C ASP A 150 -6.60 5.41 8.39
N ASP A 151 -7.31 6.05 9.33
CA ASP A 151 -6.75 6.62 10.55
C ASP A 151 -6.76 5.65 11.74
N ARG A 152 -6.73 4.36 11.44
CA ARG A 152 -6.67 3.31 12.46
C ARG A 152 -5.30 3.24 13.13
N TYR A 153 -5.32 2.91 14.40
CA TYR A 153 -4.11 2.69 15.18
C TYR A 153 -3.42 1.39 14.74
N VAL A 154 -2.11 1.43 14.67
CA VAL A 154 -1.22 0.28 14.50
C VAL A 154 -0.24 0.34 15.66
N SER A 155 -0.25 -0.67 16.52
CA SER A 155 0.54 -0.68 17.75
C SER A 155 2.02 -0.90 17.49
N ASP A 156 2.86 -0.59 18.48
CA ASP A 156 4.29 -0.90 18.46
C ASP A 156 4.55 -2.40 18.31
N TYR A 157 3.68 -3.24 18.87
CA TYR A 157 3.76 -4.69 18.72
C TYR A 157 3.88 -5.13 17.26
N ILE A 158 3.09 -4.57 16.35
CA ILE A 158 3.14 -4.93 14.92
C ILE A 158 4.46 -4.50 14.29
N PHE A 159 5.01 -3.33 14.66
CA PHE A 159 6.33 -2.90 14.17
C PHE A 159 7.45 -3.81 14.66
N GLU A 160 7.39 -4.26 15.89
CA GLU A 160 8.43 -5.10 16.52
C GLU A 160 8.33 -6.58 16.13
N ALA A 161 7.09 -7.10 16.03
CA ALA A 161 6.87 -8.51 15.75
C ALA A 161 6.90 -8.86 14.27
N TYR A 162 6.43 -7.96 13.38
CA TYR A 162 6.25 -8.24 11.98
C TYR A 162 7.21 -7.46 11.07
N TYR A 163 7.30 -6.11 11.19
CA TYR A 163 8.14 -5.29 10.31
C TYR A 163 9.60 -5.25 10.79
N LYS A 164 10.32 -6.37 10.65
CA LYS A 164 11.70 -6.53 11.15
C LYS A 164 12.75 -6.11 10.14
N ARG A 165 12.43 -6.15 8.83
CA ARG A 165 13.38 -5.82 7.76
C ARG A 165 13.48 -4.31 7.60
N ASP A 166 14.70 -3.87 7.33
CA ASP A 166 14.95 -2.47 6.98
C ASP A 166 14.34 -2.16 5.63
N GLN A 167 13.20 -1.44 5.64
CA GLN A 167 12.48 -1.07 4.44
C GLN A 167 13.10 0.13 3.69
N GLN A 168 14.19 0.71 4.21
CA GLN A 168 14.94 1.74 3.48
C GLN A 168 15.78 1.13 2.35
N GLN A 169 15.94 -0.19 2.31
CA GLN A 169 16.66 -0.90 1.25
C GLN A 169 15.81 -1.08 -0.03
N TYR A 170 15.11 -0.02 -0.46
CA TYR A 170 14.27 -0.12 -1.65
C TYR A 170 15.07 -0.52 -2.90
N LEU A 171 16.32 -0.10 -3.04
CA LEU A 171 17.19 -0.49 -4.17
C LEU A 171 17.42 -2.00 -4.23
N LYS A 172 17.66 -2.63 -3.08
CA LYS A 172 17.77 -4.09 -2.99
C LYS A 172 16.47 -4.77 -3.40
N THR A 173 15.34 -4.26 -2.92
CA THR A 173 14.01 -4.75 -3.29
C THR A 173 13.74 -4.56 -4.78
N ALA A 174 14.13 -3.44 -5.37
CA ALA A 174 13.98 -3.16 -6.80
C ALA A 174 14.78 -4.15 -7.66
N ILE A 175 16.02 -4.46 -7.28
CA ILE A 175 16.84 -5.49 -7.94
C ILE A 175 16.16 -6.86 -7.86
N GLN A 176 15.66 -7.25 -6.68
CA GLN A 176 14.93 -8.50 -6.51
C GLN A 176 13.65 -8.57 -7.34
N PHE A 177 12.91 -7.47 -7.47
CA PHE A 177 11.73 -7.38 -8.33
C PHE A 177 12.08 -7.59 -9.79
N ASN A 178 13.15 -6.96 -10.27
CA ASN A 178 13.64 -7.17 -11.63
C ASN A 178 14.05 -8.62 -11.87
N GLN A 179 14.86 -9.21 -10.99
CA GLN A 179 15.34 -10.58 -11.12
C GLN A 179 14.23 -11.64 -11.06
N ARG A 180 13.28 -11.49 -10.13
CA ARG A 180 12.25 -12.50 -9.86
C ARG A 180 11.02 -12.37 -10.75
N PHE A 181 10.64 -11.16 -11.11
CA PHE A 181 9.38 -10.88 -11.83
C PHE A 181 9.56 -10.20 -13.19
N GLY A 182 10.81 -9.90 -13.58
CA GLY A 182 11.11 -9.19 -14.83
C GLY A 182 10.56 -7.77 -14.85
N ILE A 183 10.43 -7.12 -13.69
CA ILE A 183 9.93 -5.74 -13.58
C ILE A 183 11.05 -4.79 -14.01
N PRO A 184 10.85 -3.92 -15.00
CA PRO A 184 11.84 -2.92 -15.41
C PRO A 184 12.16 -1.97 -14.24
N LEU A 185 13.43 -1.59 -14.07
CA LEU A 185 13.84 -0.72 -12.96
C LEU A 185 13.23 0.68 -13.07
N ASP A 186 12.98 1.18 -14.26
CA ASP A 186 12.29 2.45 -14.52
C ASP A 186 10.77 2.41 -14.17
N HIS A 187 10.22 1.22 -13.91
CA HIS A 187 8.87 1.08 -13.37
C HIS A 187 8.83 1.14 -11.84
N ILE A 188 9.99 1.21 -11.16
CA ILE A 188 10.09 1.18 -9.69
C ILE A 188 10.61 2.52 -9.21
N HIS A 189 9.79 3.24 -8.44
CA HIS A 189 10.10 4.57 -7.92
C HIS A 189 10.03 4.57 -6.40
N ALA A 190 10.81 5.45 -5.77
CA ALA A 190 10.73 5.71 -4.34
C ALA A 190 10.58 7.20 -4.09
N ILE A 191 9.67 7.55 -3.20
CA ILE A 191 9.49 8.91 -2.72
C ILE A 191 9.80 8.91 -1.22
N HIS A 192 10.70 9.80 -0.81
CA HIS A 192 10.99 10.02 0.59
C HIS A 192 9.87 10.83 1.25
N ASN A 193 9.44 10.39 2.44
CA ASN A 193 8.45 11.09 3.26
C ASN A 193 8.91 11.08 4.72
N GLY A 194 10.09 11.64 4.96
CA GLY A 194 10.67 11.80 6.28
C GLY A 194 10.15 13.05 7.02
N SER A 195 10.82 13.37 8.11
CA SER A 195 10.55 14.59 8.89
C SER A 195 11.16 15.85 8.27
N ASP A 196 12.07 15.66 7.32
CA ASP A 196 12.86 16.69 6.64
C ASP A 196 12.16 17.31 5.42
N ILE A 197 11.03 16.74 4.99
CA ILE A 197 10.26 17.29 3.87
C ILE A 197 8.88 17.79 4.29
N THR A 198 8.40 18.80 3.61
CA THR A 198 7.07 19.34 3.83
C THR A 198 5.99 18.49 3.14
N VAL A 199 4.76 18.58 3.64
CA VAL A 199 3.59 17.93 3.02
C VAL A 199 3.42 18.38 1.56
N GLN A 200 3.73 19.65 1.25
CA GLN A 200 3.64 20.19 -0.11
C GLN A 200 4.66 19.54 -1.03
N GLN A 201 5.92 19.43 -0.63
CA GLN A 201 6.99 18.77 -1.39
C GLN A 201 6.64 17.32 -1.66
N PHE A 202 6.19 16.59 -0.63
CA PHE A 202 5.73 15.20 -0.79
C PHE A 202 4.66 15.06 -1.89
N PHE A 203 3.62 15.89 -1.87
CA PHE A 203 2.58 15.81 -2.88
C PHE A 203 3.01 16.29 -4.26
N GLN A 204 3.98 17.20 -4.37
CA GLN A 204 4.57 17.58 -5.65
C GLN A 204 5.30 16.39 -6.30
N GLU A 205 6.09 15.64 -5.54
CA GLU A 205 6.76 14.43 -6.03
C GLU A 205 5.75 13.33 -6.43
N VAL A 206 4.72 13.11 -5.60
CA VAL A 206 3.64 12.16 -5.91
C VAL A 206 2.91 12.55 -7.20
N GLU A 207 2.67 13.83 -7.43
CA GLU A 207 1.99 14.32 -8.65
C GLU A 207 2.90 14.22 -9.87
N ALA A 208 4.19 14.51 -9.76
CA ALA A 208 5.16 14.32 -10.81
C ALA A 208 5.21 12.85 -11.25
N PHE A 209 5.37 11.92 -10.31
CA PHE A 209 5.30 10.49 -10.57
C PHE A 209 3.98 10.08 -11.24
N ALA A 210 2.84 10.53 -10.72
CA ALA A 210 1.54 10.22 -11.29
C ALA A 210 1.40 10.73 -12.73
N ASN A 211 1.92 11.93 -13.02
CA ASN A 211 1.92 12.48 -14.36
C ASN A 211 2.75 11.63 -15.34
N ASP A 212 3.88 11.10 -14.88
CA ASP A 212 4.76 10.28 -15.71
C ASP A 212 4.12 8.95 -16.10
N ILE A 213 3.50 8.24 -15.16
CA ILE A 213 2.85 6.96 -15.44
C ILE A 213 1.53 7.11 -16.22
N LEU A 214 0.88 8.29 -16.14
CA LEU A 214 -0.37 8.58 -16.84
C LEU A 214 -0.16 9.22 -18.22
N LYS A 215 1.08 9.46 -18.66
CA LYS A 215 1.36 9.90 -20.03
C LYS A 215 0.89 8.81 -20.99
N ILE A 216 -0.19 9.09 -21.72
CA ILE A 216 -0.66 8.22 -22.78
C ILE A 216 0.45 8.25 -23.85
N LYS A 217 1.12 7.13 -24.06
CA LYS A 217 1.87 6.95 -25.30
C LYS A 217 0.82 6.94 -26.41
N VAL A 218 0.73 8.07 -27.11
CA VAL A 218 -0.04 8.19 -28.35
C VAL A 218 0.63 7.36 -29.42
#